data_638ad61913f9335f503c806963ad948b
#
_entry.id   638ad61913f9335f503c806963ad948b
#
_cell.length_a   1.000
_cell.length_b   1.000
_cell.length_c   1.000
_cell.angle_alpha   90.00
_cell.angle_beta   90.00
_cell.angle_gamma   90.00
#
_symmetry.space_group_name_H-M   'P 1'
#
loop_
_entity.id
_entity.type
_entity.pdbx_description
1 polymer ?
#
loop_
_entity_poly.entity_id
_entity_poly.type
_entity_poly.pdbx_seq_one_letter_code
_entity_poly.pdbx_strand_id
1 'polypeptide(L)'
;MNRRTFLELSSATPSAFAGAATITEDHPDNAKICHRINARQVTDEDLLFMKQIGLRWARLEFGEQDTPLEYLHATQERFARFGIRIFSGVHYAYRTVNVQLGRPGRDRDIAVYQRFLRNLGKIGVPVASYDFHPGNTYNLNYARGIRV
;
A
#
# COMPACT_ATOMS: atom_id res chain seq x y z
N MET A 1 -16.11 42.15 12.04
CA MET A 1 -16.93 41.09 12.63
C MET A 1 -16.73 41.10 14.14
N ASN A 2 -17.77 41.32 14.92
CA ASN A 2 -17.69 41.51 16.39
C ASN A 2 -17.58 40.13 17.08
N ARG A 3 -16.87 40.07 18.22
CA ARG A 3 -16.66 38.85 19.01
C ARG A 3 -17.99 38.17 19.43
N ARG A 4 -19.05 38.94 19.65
CA ARG A 4 -20.40 38.43 19.93
C ARG A 4 -20.99 37.69 18.72
N THR A 5 -20.84 38.24 17.53
CA THR A 5 -21.35 37.62 16.29
C THR A 5 -20.64 36.31 15.99
N PHE A 6 -19.36 36.18 16.33
CA PHE A 6 -18.61 34.93 16.21
C PHE A 6 -19.10 33.86 17.18
N LEU A 7 -19.41 34.24 18.42
CA LEU A 7 -19.92 33.31 19.43
C LEU A 7 -21.37 32.88 19.16
N GLU A 8 -22.18 33.74 18.58
CA GLU A 8 -23.53 33.39 18.11
C GLU A 8 -23.53 32.44 16.91
N LEU A 9 -22.55 32.58 16.01
CA LEU A 9 -22.36 31.65 14.89
C LEU A 9 -21.80 30.28 15.34
N SER A 10 -21.03 30.22 16.43
CA SER A 10 -20.53 28.96 16.97
C SER A 10 -21.54 28.23 17.86
N SER A 11 -22.65 28.86 18.26
CA SER A 11 -23.77 28.23 18.95
C SER A 11 -24.85 27.70 17.99
N ALA A 12 -24.68 27.88 16.67
CA ALA A 12 -25.52 27.21 15.68
C ALA A 12 -25.32 25.69 15.82
N THR A 13 -26.31 25.09 16.37
CA THR A 13 -26.60 23.71 16.74
C THR A 13 -25.84 22.65 15.93
N PRO A 14 -25.35 21.60 16.60
CA PRO A 14 -24.76 20.42 15.95
C PRO A 14 -25.73 19.60 15.10
N SER A 15 -26.98 20.04 14.92
CA SER A 15 -28.00 19.37 14.12
C SER A 15 -27.72 19.41 12.59
N ALA A 16 -26.82 20.27 12.10
CA ALA A 16 -26.43 20.25 10.68
C ALA A 16 -25.51 19.09 10.31
N PHE A 17 -24.94 18.38 11.28
CA PHE A 17 -24.12 17.19 11.05
C PHE A 17 -24.88 15.86 11.25
N ALA A 18 -26.15 15.90 11.60
CA ALA A 18 -26.95 14.71 11.88
C ALA A 18 -27.29 13.85 10.64
N GLY A 19 -26.73 14.17 9.48
CA GLY A 19 -26.92 13.41 8.25
C GLY A 19 -25.62 13.06 7.53
N ALA A 20 -24.45 13.34 8.12
CA ALA A 20 -23.19 12.90 7.52
C ALA A 20 -23.12 11.37 7.64
N ALA A 21 -23.17 10.67 6.49
CA ALA A 21 -22.97 9.23 6.46
C ALA A 21 -21.66 8.90 7.14
N THR A 22 -21.68 8.01 8.12
CA THR A 22 -20.47 7.55 8.80
C THR A 22 -19.58 6.86 7.77
N ILE A 23 -18.44 7.46 7.44
CA ILE A 23 -17.46 6.86 6.57
C ILE A 23 -16.81 5.72 7.33
N THR A 24 -16.97 4.49 6.86
CA THR A 24 -16.32 3.32 7.43
C THR A 24 -15.19 2.85 6.53
N GLU A 25 -14.04 2.53 7.10
CA GLU A 25 -12.93 1.94 6.33
C GLU A 25 -13.29 0.61 5.68
N ASP A 26 -14.28 -0.10 6.20
CA ASP A 26 -14.69 -1.41 5.69
C ASP A 26 -15.44 -1.35 4.37
N HIS A 27 -16.04 -0.20 4.02
CA HIS A 27 -16.67 -0.06 2.72
C HIS A 27 -15.61 -0.11 1.59
N PRO A 28 -15.81 -0.89 0.52
CA PRO A 28 -14.79 -1.09 -0.52
C PRO A 28 -14.31 0.21 -1.18
N ASP A 29 -15.21 1.19 -1.37
CA ASP A 29 -14.91 2.45 -2.05
C ASP A 29 -14.29 3.51 -1.14
N ASN A 30 -14.27 3.29 0.17
CA ASN A 30 -13.70 4.24 1.11
C ASN A 30 -12.18 4.08 1.22
N ALA A 31 -11.50 5.20 1.48
CA ALA A 31 -10.07 5.22 1.73
C ALA A 31 -9.69 4.36 2.94
N LYS A 32 -8.55 3.69 2.86
CA LYS A 32 -7.99 2.86 3.93
C LYS A 32 -6.77 3.55 4.52
N ILE A 33 -6.74 3.69 5.84
CA ILE A 33 -5.52 4.08 6.53
C ILE A 33 -4.65 2.83 6.64
N CYS A 34 -3.57 2.79 5.87
CA CYS A 34 -2.68 1.64 5.84
C CYS A 34 -1.22 2.06 6.01
N HIS A 35 -0.44 1.20 6.66
CA HIS A 35 1.01 1.35 6.74
C HIS A 35 1.70 0.54 5.64
N ARG A 36 2.77 1.12 5.07
CA ARG A 36 3.62 0.45 4.09
C ARG A 36 4.64 -0.41 4.82
N ILE A 37 4.66 -1.70 4.53
CA ILE A 37 5.44 -2.69 5.28
C ILE A 37 6.15 -3.61 4.29
N ASN A 38 7.42 -3.93 4.57
CA ASN A 38 8.08 -5.04 3.90
C ASN A 38 7.60 -6.36 4.48
N ALA A 39 7.04 -7.24 3.66
CA ALA A 39 6.41 -8.48 4.10
C ALA A 39 7.39 -9.44 4.82
N ARG A 40 8.69 -9.39 4.49
CA ARG A 40 9.72 -10.24 5.12
C ARG A 40 10.31 -9.66 6.39
N GLN A 41 10.31 -8.35 6.53
CA GLN A 41 11.00 -7.65 7.63
C GLN A 41 10.10 -7.43 8.84
N VAL A 42 8.79 -7.41 8.64
CA VAL A 42 7.83 -7.17 9.71
C VAL A 42 7.85 -8.31 10.73
N THR A 43 7.95 -7.96 12.00
CA THR A 43 7.89 -8.90 13.13
C THR A 43 6.46 -9.07 13.65
N ASP A 44 6.21 -10.05 14.50
CA ASP A 44 4.91 -10.20 15.16
C ASP A 44 4.69 -9.10 16.22
N GLU A 45 5.77 -8.55 16.78
CA GLU A 45 5.72 -7.36 17.67
C GLU A 45 5.24 -6.14 16.92
N ASP A 46 5.73 -5.91 15.70
CA ASP A 46 5.27 -4.81 14.84
C ASP A 46 3.77 -4.96 14.52
N LEU A 47 3.32 -6.18 14.20
CA LEU A 47 1.91 -6.46 13.94
C LEU A 47 1.04 -6.24 15.18
N LEU A 48 1.53 -6.64 16.35
CA LEU A 48 0.86 -6.39 17.62
C LEU A 48 0.76 -4.89 17.91
N PHE A 49 1.84 -4.14 17.70
CA PHE A 49 1.85 -2.68 17.85
C PHE A 49 0.85 -2.01 16.90
N MET A 50 0.82 -2.42 15.62
CA MET A 50 -0.14 -1.91 14.66
C MET A 50 -1.58 -2.16 15.10
N LYS A 51 -1.87 -3.36 15.63
CA LYS A 51 -3.18 -3.69 16.20
C LYS A 51 -3.52 -2.78 17.38
N GLN A 52 -2.56 -2.52 18.28
CA GLN A 52 -2.77 -1.67 19.46
C GLN A 52 -3.11 -0.23 19.11
N ILE A 53 -2.51 0.33 18.05
CA ILE A 53 -2.83 1.69 17.57
C ILE A 53 -4.05 1.73 16.63
N GLY A 54 -4.76 0.61 16.45
CA GLY A 54 -5.99 0.54 15.69
C GLY A 54 -5.82 0.45 14.17
N LEU A 55 -4.62 0.20 13.64
CA LEU A 55 -4.40 -0.05 12.22
C LEU A 55 -4.97 -1.41 11.82
N ARG A 56 -5.86 -1.40 10.84
CA ARG A 56 -6.54 -2.60 10.34
C ARG A 56 -6.14 -2.99 8.92
N TRP A 57 -5.38 -2.13 8.25
CA TRP A 57 -5.02 -2.31 6.86
C TRP A 57 -3.51 -2.18 6.64
N ALA A 58 -2.97 -2.99 5.76
CA ALA A 58 -1.57 -2.94 5.38
C ALA A 58 -1.40 -2.85 3.86
N ARG A 59 -0.40 -2.10 3.43
CA ARG A 59 0.17 -2.14 2.08
C ARG A 59 1.50 -2.87 2.15
N LEU A 60 1.59 -4.03 1.52
CA LEU A 60 2.78 -4.87 1.60
C LEU A 60 3.72 -4.74 0.41
N GLU A 61 5.00 -4.66 0.70
CA GLU A 61 6.06 -4.80 -0.28
C GLU A 61 6.57 -6.24 -0.29
N PHE A 62 6.56 -6.82 -1.47
CA PHE A 62 7.02 -8.18 -1.72
C PHE A 62 8.33 -8.17 -2.51
N GLY A 63 9.27 -9.02 -2.10
CA GLY A 63 10.52 -9.23 -2.80
C GLY A 63 10.37 -10.12 -4.05
N GLU A 64 11.44 -10.26 -4.81
CA GLU A 64 11.45 -11.03 -6.06
C GLU A 64 11.00 -12.50 -5.86
N GLN A 65 11.34 -13.08 -4.71
CA GLN A 65 11.02 -14.48 -4.38
C GLN A 65 9.60 -14.66 -3.80
N ASP A 66 8.85 -13.59 -3.57
CA ASP A 66 7.59 -13.59 -2.83
C ASP A 66 6.36 -13.71 -3.75
N THR A 67 6.53 -14.27 -4.93
CA THR A 67 5.44 -14.45 -5.90
C THR A 67 4.66 -15.77 -5.78
N PRO A 68 5.15 -16.85 -5.13
CA PRO A 68 4.38 -18.07 -4.97
C PRO A 68 3.08 -17.84 -4.21
N LEU A 69 2.01 -18.52 -4.63
CA LEU A 69 0.69 -18.39 -4.04
C LEU A 69 0.68 -18.78 -2.56
N GLU A 70 1.40 -19.82 -2.21
CA GLU A 70 1.52 -20.35 -0.86
C GLU A 70 2.12 -19.32 0.09
N TYR A 71 3.16 -18.61 -0.36
CA TYR A 71 3.79 -17.55 0.43
C TYR A 71 2.84 -16.36 0.65
N LEU A 72 2.15 -15.93 -0.40
CA LEU A 72 1.18 -14.83 -0.30
C LEU A 72 0.02 -15.19 0.64
N HIS A 73 -0.47 -16.42 0.56
CA HIS A 73 -1.53 -16.92 1.43
C HIS A 73 -1.07 -17.01 2.89
N ALA A 74 0.08 -17.61 3.15
CA ALA A 74 0.65 -17.67 4.50
C ALA A 74 0.89 -16.28 5.10
N THR A 75 1.34 -15.31 4.28
CA THR A 75 1.48 -13.92 4.70
C THR A 75 0.14 -13.31 5.06
N GLN A 76 -0.89 -13.51 4.24
CA GLN A 76 -2.24 -13.02 4.53
C GLN A 76 -2.80 -13.61 5.84
N GLU A 77 -2.65 -14.91 6.06
CA GLU A 77 -3.07 -15.57 7.29
C GLU A 77 -2.33 -15.06 8.52
N ARG A 78 -1.01 -14.81 8.39
CA ARG A 78 -0.22 -14.22 9.46
C ARG A 78 -0.76 -12.88 9.89
N PHE A 79 -1.03 -11.96 8.95
CA PHE A 79 -1.59 -10.64 9.23
C PHE A 79 -3.01 -10.73 9.81
N ALA A 80 -3.83 -11.64 9.30
CA ALA A 80 -5.20 -11.84 9.77
C ALA A 80 -5.27 -12.26 11.25
N ARG A 81 -4.29 -13.00 11.76
CA ARG A 81 -4.20 -13.35 13.20
C ARG A 81 -4.11 -12.12 14.10
N PHE A 82 -3.58 -11.02 13.60
CA PHE A 82 -3.53 -9.74 14.31
C PHE A 82 -4.71 -8.81 13.99
N GLY A 83 -5.67 -9.26 13.18
CA GLY A 83 -6.80 -8.46 12.74
C GLY A 83 -6.46 -7.44 11.66
N ILE A 84 -5.33 -7.61 10.97
CA ILE A 84 -4.85 -6.73 9.91
C ILE A 84 -5.14 -7.39 8.56
N ARG A 85 -5.77 -6.65 7.66
CA ARG A 85 -6.06 -7.07 6.29
C ARG A 85 -5.07 -6.45 5.30
N ILE A 86 -4.68 -7.20 4.29
CA ILE A 86 -3.85 -6.67 3.21
C ILE A 86 -4.76 -5.98 2.20
N PHE A 87 -4.62 -4.66 2.09
CA PHE A 87 -5.37 -3.86 1.12
C PHE A 87 -4.65 -3.77 -0.22
N SER A 88 -3.33 -3.68 -0.20
CA SER A 88 -2.53 -3.46 -1.40
C SER A 88 -1.21 -4.23 -1.34
N GLY A 89 -0.82 -4.77 -2.49
CA GLY A 89 0.50 -5.36 -2.69
C GLY A 89 1.32 -4.61 -3.73
N VAL A 90 2.63 -4.52 -3.52
CA VAL A 90 3.58 -3.99 -4.49
C VAL A 90 4.74 -4.96 -4.69
N HIS A 91 5.16 -5.13 -5.92
CA HIS A 91 6.30 -5.94 -6.32
C HIS A 91 7.05 -5.23 -7.45
N TYR A 92 8.35 -5.12 -7.34
CA TYR A 92 9.13 -4.21 -8.20
C TYR A 92 9.66 -4.81 -9.51
N ALA A 93 9.27 -6.02 -9.89
CA ALA A 93 9.72 -6.65 -11.15
C ALA A 93 9.35 -5.82 -12.40
N TYR A 94 8.28 -5.05 -12.37
CA TYR A 94 7.88 -4.16 -13.47
C TYR A 94 8.83 -2.99 -13.71
N ARG A 95 9.65 -2.62 -12.73
CA ARG A 95 10.56 -1.45 -12.80
C ARG A 95 12.03 -1.81 -12.77
N THR A 96 12.37 -3.03 -13.15
CA THR A 96 13.77 -3.41 -13.38
C THR A 96 14.34 -2.65 -14.57
N VAL A 97 15.65 -2.48 -14.57
CA VAL A 97 16.35 -1.83 -15.71
C VAL A 97 16.07 -2.57 -17.03
N ASN A 98 15.89 -3.89 -16.97
CA ASN A 98 15.56 -4.69 -18.16
C ASN A 98 14.21 -4.29 -18.74
N VAL A 99 13.18 -4.13 -17.89
CA VAL A 99 11.83 -3.73 -18.32
C VAL A 99 11.85 -2.29 -18.83
N GLN A 100 12.44 -1.37 -18.07
CA GLN A 100 12.44 0.06 -18.39
C GLN A 100 13.19 0.39 -19.68
N LEU A 101 14.29 -0.30 -19.95
CA LEU A 101 15.14 -0.03 -21.12
C LEU A 101 14.99 -1.09 -22.24
N GLY A 102 14.02 -2.01 -22.14
CA GLY A 102 13.78 -3.04 -23.14
C GLY A 102 14.95 -4.03 -23.32
N ARG A 103 15.74 -4.27 -22.26
CA ARG A 103 16.96 -5.09 -22.31
C ARG A 103 16.64 -6.59 -22.31
N PRO A 104 17.60 -7.46 -22.69
CA PRO A 104 17.50 -8.90 -22.48
C PRO A 104 17.13 -9.21 -21.02
N GLY A 105 16.19 -10.17 -20.82
CA GLY A 105 15.65 -10.47 -19.49
C GLY A 105 14.33 -9.75 -19.15
N ARG A 106 13.94 -8.73 -19.93
CA ARG A 106 12.67 -8.01 -19.76
C ARG A 106 11.47 -8.96 -19.67
N ASP A 107 11.36 -9.90 -20.56
CA ASP A 107 10.19 -10.78 -20.64
C ASP A 107 10.09 -11.72 -19.43
N ARG A 108 11.24 -12.13 -18.87
CA ARG A 108 11.29 -12.87 -17.60
C ARG A 108 10.76 -12.02 -16.45
N ASP A 109 11.22 -10.78 -16.35
CA ASP A 109 10.82 -9.88 -15.27
C ASP A 109 9.33 -9.53 -15.36
N ILE A 110 8.81 -9.33 -16.57
CA ILE A 110 7.37 -9.17 -16.85
C ILE A 110 6.59 -10.43 -16.42
N ALA A 111 7.08 -11.62 -16.74
CA ALA A 111 6.41 -12.87 -16.36
C ALA A 111 6.36 -13.05 -14.83
N VAL A 112 7.40 -12.64 -14.11
CA VAL A 112 7.42 -12.62 -12.63
C VAL A 112 6.33 -11.69 -12.11
N TYR A 113 6.23 -10.48 -12.64
CA TYR A 113 5.21 -9.52 -12.23
C TYR A 113 3.79 -9.99 -12.55
N GLN A 114 3.56 -10.56 -13.72
CA GLN A 114 2.26 -11.11 -14.09
C GLN A 114 1.84 -12.27 -13.17
N ARG A 115 2.78 -13.13 -12.76
CA ARG A 115 2.52 -14.20 -11.80
C ARG A 115 2.13 -13.62 -10.44
N PHE A 116 2.86 -12.61 -9.96
CA PHE A 116 2.53 -11.90 -8.73
C PHE A 116 1.11 -11.35 -8.77
N LEU A 117 0.74 -10.61 -9.82
CA LEU A 117 -0.59 -10.03 -9.96
C LEU A 117 -1.71 -11.08 -9.94
N ARG A 118 -1.52 -12.19 -10.68
CA ARG A 118 -2.49 -13.30 -10.70
C ARG A 118 -2.66 -13.92 -9.32
N ASN A 119 -1.57 -14.15 -8.62
CA ASN A 119 -1.61 -14.76 -7.29
C ASN A 119 -2.14 -13.80 -6.23
N LEU A 120 -1.83 -12.51 -6.32
CA LEU A 120 -2.41 -11.47 -5.46
C LEU A 120 -3.94 -11.43 -5.61
N GLY A 121 -4.44 -11.50 -6.85
CA GLY A 121 -5.88 -11.58 -7.11
C GLY A 121 -6.52 -12.86 -6.55
N LYS A 122 -5.83 -14.02 -6.62
CA LYS A 122 -6.34 -15.28 -6.06
C LYS A 122 -6.55 -15.24 -4.56
N ILE A 123 -5.71 -14.51 -3.81
CA ILE A 123 -5.88 -14.30 -2.38
C ILE A 123 -6.82 -13.14 -2.04
N GLY A 124 -7.47 -12.53 -3.04
CA GLY A 124 -8.49 -11.50 -2.84
C GLY A 124 -7.95 -10.14 -2.43
N VAL A 125 -6.66 -9.84 -2.63
CA VAL A 125 -6.11 -8.49 -2.39
C VAL A 125 -6.54 -7.57 -3.53
N PRO A 126 -7.30 -6.49 -3.24
CA PRO A 126 -8.00 -5.73 -4.28
C PRO A 126 -7.12 -4.80 -5.09
N VAL A 127 -5.96 -4.42 -4.57
CA VAL A 127 -5.11 -3.39 -5.18
C VAL A 127 -3.69 -3.89 -5.37
N ALA A 128 -3.19 -3.83 -6.60
CA ALA A 128 -1.77 -3.88 -6.89
C ALA A 128 -1.26 -2.45 -7.08
N SER A 129 -0.39 -2.00 -6.18
CA SER A 129 0.22 -0.69 -6.32
C SER A 129 1.38 -0.75 -7.29
N TYR A 130 1.39 0.18 -8.23
CA TYR A 130 2.55 0.39 -9.10
C TYR A 130 2.83 1.89 -9.25
N ASP A 131 4.08 2.23 -9.52
CA ASP A 131 4.47 3.57 -9.91
C ASP A 131 5.28 3.54 -11.21
N PHE A 132 5.12 4.54 -12.04
CA PHE A 132 5.93 4.69 -13.24
C PHE A 132 7.10 5.65 -12.94
N HIS A 133 7.99 5.16 -12.10
CA HIS A 133 9.14 5.94 -11.66
C HIS A 133 10.44 5.30 -12.16
N PRO A 134 11.19 5.98 -13.02
CA PRO A 134 12.45 5.44 -13.56
C PRO A 134 13.62 5.56 -12.57
N GLY A 135 13.34 5.46 -11.26
CA GLY A 135 14.30 5.70 -10.18
C GLY A 135 15.57 4.87 -10.26
N ASN A 136 15.47 3.64 -10.74
CA ASN A 136 16.64 2.77 -10.89
C ASN A 136 17.53 3.15 -12.10
N THR A 137 17.00 3.91 -13.04
CA THR A 137 17.76 4.42 -14.19
C THR A 137 18.46 5.75 -13.86
N TYR A 138 17.92 6.52 -12.92
CA TYR A 138 18.53 7.76 -12.45
C TYR A 138 19.61 7.56 -11.40
N ASN A 139 19.51 6.53 -10.56
CA ASN A 139 20.38 6.38 -9.40
C ASN A 139 21.86 6.18 -9.73
N LEU A 140 22.18 5.69 -10.92
CA LEU A 140 23.58 5.50 -11.33
C LEU A 140 24.35 6.82 -11.47
N ASN A 141 23.67 7.92 -11.72
CA ASN A 141 24.31 9.20 -12.00
C ASN A 141 23.95 10.30 -10.98
N TYR A 142 22.91 10.09 -10.18
CA TYR A 142 22.46 11.11 -9.25
C TYR A 142 23.49 11.42 -8.16
N ALA A 143 24.18 10.39 -7.67
CA ALA A 143 25.25 10.55 -6.69
C ALA A 143 26.55 11.14 -7.30
N ARG A 144 26.68 11.14 -8.62
CA ARG A 144 27.88 11.64 -9.33
C ARG A 144 27.68 12.99 -9.98
N GLY A 145 26.46 13.55 -9.89
CA GLY A 145 26.12 14.80 -10.54
C GLY A 145 26.37 14.72 -12.04
N ILE A 146 25.34 14.51 -12.85
CA ILE A 146 25.45 14.69 -14.30
C ILE A 146 25.80 16.16 -14.51
N ARG A 147 27.06 16.45 -14.75
CA ARG A 147 27.43 17.72 -15.37
C ARG A 147 27.26 17.49 -16.86
N VAL A 148 26.25 18.10 -17.41
CA VAL A 148 26.10 18.33 -18.86
C VAL A 148 27.08 19.41 -19.27
#